data_2f32b3cd2078312f45a0c20538e9f923
#
_entry.id   2f32b3cd2078312f45a0c20538e9f923
#
_cell.length_a   1.000
_cell.length_b   1.000
_cell.length_c   1.000
_cell.angle_alpha   90.00
_cell.angle_beta   90.00
_cell.angle_gamma   90.00
#
_symmetry.space_group_name_H-M   'P 1'
#
loop_
_entity.id
_entity.type
_entity.pdbx_description
1 polymer ?
#
loop_
_entity_poly.entity_id
_entity_poly.type
_entity_poly.pdbx_seq_one_letter_code
_entity_poly.pdbx_strand_id
1 'polypeptide(L)'
;EAERDKQQALIMEMSTPVMQLWDNILLLPVVGLVDSKRVQLIMETALQKILDYQAKLLILDIQGVPAVDSAVANHLIQITKATRLMGCTSIVTGISPEISQALVNLGIELGDIQTQATLKDGVSFSLANLGMKLQTINTN
;
A
#
# COMPACT_ATOMS: atom_id res chain seq x y z
N GLU A 1 15.39 4.69 -28.26
CA GLU A 1 15.02 3.56 -27.43
C GLU A 1 15.33 3.78 -25.95
N ALA A 2 16.55 4.22 -25.61
CA ALA A 2 16.90 4.55 -24.23
C ALA A 2 16.05 5.67 -23.65
N GLU A 3 15.71 6.67 -24.48
CA GLU A 3 14.84 7.77 -24.05
C GLU A 3 13.40 7.31 -23.83
N ARG A 4 12.92 6.38 -24.67
CA ARG A 4 11.58 5.83 -24.53
C ARG A 4 11.43 5.06 -23.22
N ASP A 5 12.44 4.28 -22.86
CA ASP A 5 12.45 3.53 -21.61
C ASP A 5 12.49 4.47 -20.41
N LYS A 6 13.28 5.54 -20.47
CA LYS A 6 13.33 6.56 -19.41
C LYS A 6 12.01 7.27 -19.25
N GLN A 7 11.32 7.60 -20.34
CA GLN A 7 10.02 8.27 -20.29
C GLN A 7 8.96 7.34 -19.70
N GLN A 8 8.95 6.07 -20.05
CA GLN A 8 8.03 5.11 -19.48
C GLN A 8 8.25 4.92 -17.99
N ALA A 9 9.52 4.81 -17.57
CA ALA A 9 9.86 4.68 -16.15
C ALA A 9 9.41 5.91 -15.36
N LEU A 10 9.61 7.12 -15.90
CA LEU A 10 9.20 8.36 -15.27
C LEU A 10 7.69 8.44 -15.12
N ILE A 11 6.93 8.07 -16.16
CA ILE A 11 5.47 8.06 -16.11
C ILE A 11 4.98 7.08 -15.05
N MET A 12 5.59 5.91 -14.96
CA MET A 12 5.23 4.90 -13.97
C MET A 12 5.54 5.37 -12.54
N GLU A 13 6.67 6.03 -12.32
CA GLU A 13 7.00 6.63 -11.03
C GLU A 13 5.97 7.67 -10.61
N MET A 14 5.50 8.49 -11.55
CA MET A 14 4.49 9.50 -11.26
C MET A 14 3.13 8.89 -10.94
N SER A 15 2.84 7.67 -11.45
CA SER A 15 1.57 7.00 -11.20
C SER A 15 1.57 6.17 -9.91
N THR A 16 2.75 6.00 -9.27
CA THR A 16 2.89 5.24 -8.02
C THR A 16 3.71 6.04 -7.00
N PRO A 17 3.22 7.24 -6.60
CA PRO A 17 3.97 8.05 -5.66
C PRO A 17 3.93 7.46 -4.26
N VAL A 18 5.09 7.49 -3.58
CA VAL A 18 5.17 7.15 -2.16
C VAL A 18 5.35 8.44 -1.38
N MET A 19 4.47 8.68 -0.43
CA MET A 19 4.45 9.91 0.37
C MET A 19 4.68 9.58 1.83
N GLN A 20 5.43 10.44 2.52
CA GLN A 20 5.57 10.35 3.96
C GLN A 20 4.39 11.05 4.63
N LEU A 21 3.56 10.29 5.37
CA LEU A 21 2.44 10.86 6.12
C LEU A 21 2.86 11.36 7.48
N TRP A 22 3.79 10.67 8.11
CA TRP A 22 4.27 10.96 9.45
C TRP A 22 5.63 10.32 9.60
N ASP A 23 6.32 10.58 10.71
CA ASP A 23 7.55 9.88 11.00
C ASP A 23 7.29 8.37 11.02
N ASN A 24 8.05 7.61 10.25
CA ASN A 24 7.96 6.15 10.15
C ASN A 24 6.69 5.62 9.46
N ILE A 25 5.83 6.48 8.88
CA ILE A 25 4.62 6.08 8.17
C ILE A 25 4.65 6.59 6.74
N LEU A 26 4.58 5.68 5.78
CA LEU A 26 4.48 6.00 4.35
C LEU A 26 3.09 5.65 3.82
N LEU A 27 2.66 6.40 2.82
CA LEU A 27 1.44 6.14 2.06
C LEU A 27 1.78 5.92 0.60
N LEU A 28 1.26 4.83 0.03
CA LEU A 28 1.37 4.55 -1.40
C LEU A 28 -0.04 4.32 -1.95
N PRO A 29 -0.64 5.32 -2.60
CA PRO A 29 -1.91 5.12 -3.27
C PRO A 29 -1.68 4.40 -4.59
N VAL A 30 -2.44 3.34 -4.83
CA VAL A 30 -2.39 2.57 -6.07
C VAL A 30 -3.67 2.85 -6.84
N VAL A 31 -3.52 3.29 -8.09
CA VAL A 31 -4.65 3.69 -8.95
C VAL A 31 -4.54 2.95 -10.27
N GLY A 32 -5.68 2.49 -10.77
CA GLY A 32 -5.75 1.83 -12.08
C GLY A 32 -5.43 0.35 -12.04
N LEU A 33 -5.13 -0.20 -13.19
CA LEU A 33 -4.85 -1.63 -13.32
C LEU A 33 -3.49 -1.98 -12.72
N VAL A 34 -3.44 -3.11 -12.03
CA VAL A 34 -2.23 -3.60 -11.39
C VAL A 34 -1.80 -4.88 -12.10
N ASP A 35 -0.81 -4.77 -12.98
CA ASP A 35 -0.22 -5.91 -13.66
C ASP A 35 1.14 -6.25 -13.04
N SER A 36 1.75 -7.32 -13.52
CA SER A 36 3.03 -7.82 -12.96
C SER A 36 4.15 -6.78 -13.07
N LYS A 37 4.20 -6.06 -14.17
CA LYS A 37 5.23 -5.04 -14.41
C LYS A 37 5.07 -3.87 -13.43
N ARG A 38 3.84 -3.43 -13.23
CA ARG A 38 3.55 -2.33 -12.31
C ARG A 38 3.81 -2.73 -10.86
N VAL A 39 3.46 -3.97 -10.51
CA VAL A 39 3.76 -4.51 -9.17
C VAL A 39 5.24 -4.49 -8.89
N GLN A 40 6.06 -4.89 -9.87
CA GLN A 40 7.51 -4.88 -9.70
C GLN A 40 8.01 -3.47 -9.40
N LEU A 41 7.51 -2.47 -10.13
CA LEU A 41 7.86 -1.07 -9.91
C LEU A 41 7.37 -0.59 -8.53
N ILE A 42 6.14 -0.91 -8.15
CA ILE A 42 5.59 -0.57 -6.84
C ILE A 42 6.47 -1.15 -5.74
N MET A 43 6.84 -2.43 -5.87
CA MET A 43 7.67 -3.10 -4.87
C MET A 43 9.04 -2.45 -4.74
N GLU A 44 9.71 -2.21 -5.86
CA GLU A 44 11.03 -1.58 -5.84
C GLU A 44 10.98 -0.19 -5.22
N THR A 45 10.00 0.60 -5.60
CA THR A 45 9.83 1.97 -5.08
C THR A 45 9.53 1.92 -3.58
N ALA A 46 8.61 1.05 -3.15
CA ALA A 46 8.24 0.93 -1.75
C ALA A 46 9.42 0.51 -0.88
N LEU A 47 10.16 -0.51 -1.30
CA LEU A 47 11.29 -1.01 -0.53
C LEU A 47 12.39 0.04 -0.40
N GLN A 48 12.65 0.80 -1.47
CA GLN A 48 13.65 1.87 -1.42
C GLN A 48 13.22 2.99 -0.48
N LYS A 49 11.94 3.37 -0.52
CA LYS A 49 11.42 4.43 0.35
C LYS A 49 11.37 3.99 1.82
N ILE A 50 11.08 2.72 2.07
CA ILE A 50 11.14 2.16 3.43
C ILE A 50 12.56 2.30 3.99
N LEU A 51 13.56 2.00 3.17
CA LEU A 51 14.95 2.16 3.56
C LEU A 51 15.30 3.63 3.81
N ASP A 52 14.95 4.50 2.86
CA ASP A 52 15.30 5.93 2.93
C ASP A 52 14.69 6.62 4.15
N TYR A 53 13.44 6.29 4.50
CA TYR A 53 12.71 6.93 5.60
C TYR A 53 12.69 6.09 6.86
N GLN A 54 13.29 4.90 6.83
CA GLN A 54 13.25 3.95 7.97
C GLN A 54 11.82 3.70 8.42
N ALA A 55 10.91 3.49 7.45
CA ALA A 55 9.49 3.35 7.72
C ALA A 55 9.18 2.08 8.49
N LYS A 56 8.26 2.18 9.44
CA LYS A 56 7.75 1.04 10.20
C LYS A 56 6.40 0.58 9.67
N LEU A 57 5.69 1.48 8.98
CA LEU A 57 4.35 1.23 8.47
C LEU A 57 4.23 1.79 7.05
N LEU A 58 3.64 1.00 6.17
CA LEU A 58 3.35 1.41 4.80
C LEU A 58 1.86 1.17 4.55
N ILE A 59 1.15 2.24 4.23
CA ILE A 59 -0.27 2.14 3.89
C ILE A 59 -0.38 2.03 2.37
N LEU A 60 -0.92 0.90 1.90
CA LEU A 60 -1.23 0.66 0.48
C LEU A 60 -2.71 0.93 0.30
N ASP A 61 -3.06 2.08 -0.27
CA ASP A 61 -4.45 2.42 -0.51
C ASP A 61 -4.85 1.97 -1.91
N ILE A 62 -5.81 1.05 -1.99
CA ILE A 62 -6.25 0.46 -3.25
C ILE A 62 -7.64 0.94 -3.66
N GLN A 63 -8.11 2.06 -3.12
CA GLN A 63 -9.41 2.62 -3.48
C GLN A 63 -9.54 2.87 -4.98
N GLY A 64 -8.45 3.24 -5.64
CA GLY A 64 -8.40 3.49 -7.07
C GLY A 64 -8.21 2.26 -7.95
N VAL A 65 -8.16 1.06 -7.36
CA VAL A 65 -8.01 -0.19 -8.12
C VAL A 65 -9.40 -0.74 -8.44
N PRO A 66 -9.76 -0.88 -9.74
CA PRO A 66 -11.14 -1.21 -10.13
C PRO A 66 -11.53 -2.66 -9.86
N ALA A 67 -10.57 -3.58 -9.86
CA ALA A 67 -10.86 -4.99 -9.66
C ALA A 67 -9.65 -5.72 -9.09
N VAL A 68 -9.91 -6.76 -8.31
CA VAL A 68 -8.88 -7.63 -7.75
C VAL A 68 -9.21 -9.06 -8.15
N ASP A 69 -8.34 -9.66 -8.97
CA ASP A 69 -8.40 -11.08 -9.29
C ASP A 69 -7.31 -11.82 -8.48
N SER A 70 -7.16 -13.13 -8.75
CA SER A 70 -6.18 -13.92 -8.01
C SER A 70 -4.74 -13.42 -8.23
N ALA A 71 -4.42 -12.94 -9.42
CA ALA A 71 -3.09 -12.42 -9.72
C ALA A 71 -2.82 -11.14 -8.93
N VAL A 72 -3.76 -10.20 -8.89
CA VAL A 72 -3.64 -8.96 -8.12
C VAL A 72 -3.53 -9.28 -6.62
N ALA A 73 -4.36 -10.19 -6.12
CA ALA A 73 -4.31 -10.59 -4.72
C ALA A 73 -2.93 -11.16 -4.36
N ASN A 74 -2.38 -12.03 -5.20
CA ASN A 74 -1.06 -12.60 -4.99
C ASN A 74 0.02 -11.52 -5.00
N HIS A 75 -0.09 -10.53 -5.89
CA HIS A 75 0.84 -9.41 -5.95
C HIS A 75 0.82 -8.59 -4.65
N LEU A 76 -0.37 -8.31 -4.11
CA LEU A 76 -0.51 -7.60 -2.84
C LEU A 76 0.16 -8.39 -1.70
N ILE A 77 -0.06 -9.70 -1.66
CA ILE A 77 0.55 -10.57 -0.66
C ILE A 77 2.08 -10.52 -0.77
N GLN A 78 2.63 -10.56 -1.99
CA GLN A 78 4.07 -10.50 -2.21
C GLN A 78 4.66 -9.17 -1.71
N ILE A 79 3.98 -8.05 -1.97
CA ILE A 79 4.42 -6.75 -1.48
C ILE A 79 4.45 -6.74 0.05
N THR A 80 3.40 -7.22 0.70
CA THR A 80 3.35 -7.24 2.16
C THR A 80 4.44 -8.13 2.76
N LYS A 81 4.74 -9.25 2.14
CA LYS A 81 5.82 -10.15 2.60
C LYS A 81 7.19 -9.50 2.44
N ALA A 82 7.44 -8.87 1.31
CA ALA A 82 8.72 -8.21 1.05
C ALA A 82 8.97 -7.06 2.03
N THR A 83 7.96 -6.24 2.28
CA THR A 83 8.09 -5.12 3.23
C THR A 83 8.31 -5.63 4.66
N ARG A 84 7.67 -6.73 5.02
CA ARG A 84 7.85 -7.33 6.35
C ARG A 84 9.28 -7.78 6.58
N LEU A 85 9.96 -8.28 5.55
CA LEU A 85 11.37 -8.66 5.64
C LEU A 85 12.26 -7.47 5.99
N MET A 86 11.83 -6.26 5.68
CA MET A 86 12.56 -5.03 6.02
C MET A 86 12.11 -4.41 7.34
N GLY A 87 11.28 -5.12 8.10
CA GLY A 87 10.78 -4.63 9.38
C GLY A 87 9.65 -3.63 9.27
N CYS A 88 8.98 -3.57 8.11
CA CYS A 88 7.88 -2.66 7.86
C CYS A 88 6.57 -3.44 7.73
N THR A 89 5.54 -3.01 8.45
CA THR A 89 4.20 -3.60 8.33
C THR A 89 3.42 -2.85 7.26
N SER A 90 2.94 -3.57 6.25
CA SER A 90 2.09 -3.01 5.21
C SER A 90 0.63 -3.21 5.56
N ILE A 91 -0.18 -2.17 5.34
CA ILE A 91 -1.60 -2.17 5.63
C ILE A 91 -2.33 -1.80 4.35
N VAL A 92 -3.23 -2.68 3.89
CA VAL A 92 -4.04 -2.41 2.70
C VAL A 92 -5.33 -1.72 3.12
N THR A 93 -5.62 -0.58 2.52
CA THR A 93 -6.84 0.21 2.81
C THR A 93 -7.62 0.49 1.53
N GLY A 94 -8.84 1.00 1.67
CA GLY A 94 -9.68 1.35 0.53
C GLY A 94 -10.35 0.14 -0.11
N ILE A 95 -10.68 -0.86 0.70
CA ILE A 95 -11.27 -2.11 0.22
C ILE A 95 -12.77 -1.92 0.03
N SER A 96 -13.23 -2.05 -1.24
CA SER A 96 -14.66 -1.95 -1.58
C SER A 96 -15.38 -3.26 -1.22
N PRO A 97 -16.74 -3.24 -1.17
CA PRO A 97 -17.49 -4.48 -0.99
C PRO A 97 -17.20 -5.52 -2.06
N GLU A 98 -17.04 -5.10 -3.30
CA GLU A 98 -16.74 -6.00 -4.43
C GLU A 98 -15.37 -6.66 -4.25
N ILE A 99 -14.37 -5.89 -3.83
CA ILE A 99 -13.02 -6.41 -3.58
C ILE A 99 -13.06 -7.35 -2.37
N SER A 100 -13.81 -7.00 -1.32
CA SER A 100 -13.98 -7.87 -0.15
C SER A 100 -14.52 -9.23 -0.54
N GLN A 101 -15.57 -9.25 -1.36
CA GLN A 101 -16.16 -10.51 -1.84
C GLN A 101 -15.18 -11.30 -2.69
N ALA A 102 -14.44 -10.62 -3.56
CA ALA A 102 -13.44 -11.26 -4.42
C ALA A 102 -12.35 -11.93 -3.57
N LEU A 103 -11.85 -11.24 -2.56
CA LEU A 103 -10.79 -11.78 -1.70
C LEU A 103 -11.28 -13.01 -0.94
N VAL A 104 -12.51 -12.98 -0.41
CA VAL A 104 -13.09 -14.12 0.29
C VAL A 104 -13.28 -15.30 -0.67
N ASN A 105 -13.80 -15.05 -1.87
CA ASN A 105 -14.01 -16.10 -2.87
C ASN A 105 -12.70 -16.71 -3.35
N LEU A 106 -11.60 -15.95 -3.34
CA LEU A 106 -10.28 -16.46 -3.70
C LEU A 106 -9.62 -17.24 -2.56
N GLY A 107 -10.24 -17.29 -1.39
CA GLY A 107 -9.68 -18.00 -0.24
C GLY A 107 -8.54 -17.27 0.45
N ILE A 108 -8.46 -15.95 0.31
CA ILE A 108 -7.43 -15.15 0.98
C ILE A 108 -7.76 -15.07 2.47
N GLU A 109 -6.81 -15.50 3.30
CA GLU A 109 -6.97 -15.45 4.75
C GLU A 109 -6.47 -14.12 5.31
N LEU A 110 -7.10 -13.68 6.43
CA LEU A 110 -6.74 -12.42 7.08
C LEU A 110 -5.28 -12.37 7.54
N GLY A 111 -4.67 -13.53 7.83
CA GLY A 111 -3.27 -13.59 8.21
C GLY A 111 -2.29 -13.29 7.10
N ASP A 112 -2.72 -13.37 5.85
CA ASP A 112 -1.86 -13.14 4.68
C ASP A 112 -1.71 -11.65 4.37
N ILE A 113 -2.74 -10.83 4.67
CA ILE A 113 -2.75 -9.40 4.40
C ILE A 113 -3.33 -8.68 5.61
N GLN A 114 -2.60 -7.68 6.11
CA GLN A 114 -3.13 -6.76 7.13
C GLN A 114 -4.01 -5.72 6.43
N THR A 115 -5.26 -5.59 6.86
CA THR A 115 -6.21 -4.68 6.19
C THR A 115 -6.90 -3.75 7.18
N GLN A 116 -7.28 -2.58 6.68
CA GLN A 116 -8.20 -1.66 7.33
C GLN A 116 -9.17 -1.16 6.25
N ALA A 117 -10.42 -0.94 6.61
CA ALA A 117 -11.47 -0.64 5.62
C ALA A 117 -11.20 0.66 4.85
N THR A 118 -10.81 1.72 5.55
CA THR A 118 -10.60 3.04 4.96
C THR A 118 -9.20 3.54 5.22
N LEU A 119 -8.79 4.56 4.45
CA LEU A 119 -7.51 5.23 4.67
C LEU A 119 -7.45 5.83 6.07
N LYS A 120 -8.55 6.43 6.55
CA LYS A 120 -8.63 6.98 7.90
C LYS A 120 -8.31 5.91 8.95
N ASP A 121 -8.92 4.74 8.81
CA ASP A 121 -8.69 3.62 9.73
C ASP A 121 -7.24 3.14 9.66
N GLY A 122 -6.66 3.12 8.44
CA GLY A 122 -5.27 2.76 8.26
C GLY A 122 -4.30 3.73 8.94
N VAL A 123 -4.59 5.03 8.87
CA VAL A 123 -3.80 6.05 9.56
C VAL A 123 -3.91 5.89 11.06
N SER A 124 -5.12 5.72 11.60
CA SER A 124 -5.34 5.50 13.04
C SER A 124 -4.61 4.26 13.53
N PHE A 125 -4.70 3.16 12.78
CA PHE A 125 -4.00 1.92 13.11
C PHE A 125 -2.48 2.14 13.15
N SER A 126 -1.95 2.85 12.15
CA SER A 126 -0.52 3.11 12.05
C SER A 126 -0.01 3.95 13.22
N LEU A 127 -0.73 5.00 13.57
CA LEU A 127 -0.38 5.86 14.70
C LEU A 127 -0.44 5.07 16.01
N ALA A 128 -1.47 4.25 16.20
CA ALA A 128 -1.60 3.41 17.39
C ALA A 128 -0.43 2.43 17.51
N ASN A 129 0.02 1.88 16.38
CA ASN A 129 1.17 0.97 16.35
C ASN A 129 2.47 1.65 16.81
N LEU A 130 2.56 2.96 16.62
CA LEU A 130 3.71 3.77 17.04
C LEU A 130 3.52 4.36 18.45
N GLY A 131 2.46 3.95 19.18
CA GLY A 131 2.17 4.47 20.51
C GLY A 131 1.48 5.82 20.51
N MET A 132 0.93 6.25 19.38
CA MET A 132 0.21 7.51 19.25
C MET A 132 -1.27 7.27 19.01
N LYS A 133 -2.08 8.29 19.15
CA LYS A 133 -3.49 8.22 18.77
C LYS A 133 -4.00 9.58 18.34
N LEU A 134 -4.98 9.56 17.43
CA LEU A 134 -5.67 10.77 17.02
C LEU A 134 -6.63 11.20 18.13
N GLN A 135 -6.59 12.48 18.50
CA GLN A 135 -7.49 13.07 19.48
C GLN A 135 -8.21 14.26 18.87
N THR A 136 -9.50 14.37 19.16
CA THR A 136 -10.25 15.57 18.82
C THR A 136 -9.89 16.67 19.83
N ILE A 137 -9.42 17.80 19.32
CA ILE A 137 -9.15 18.95 20.17
C ILE A 137 -10.42 19.78 20.29
N ASN A 138 -10.90 19.94 21.50
CA ASN A 138 -12.08 20.73 21.80
C ASN A 138 -11.63 22.16 22.08
N THR A 139 -11.86 23.07 21.11
CA THR A 139 -11.39 24.46 21.18
C THR A 139 -12.50 25.43 21.59
N ASN A 140 -13.23 25.13 22.61
CA ASN A 140 -14.21 26.11 23.12
C ASN A 140 -13.59 27.16 24.01
#